data_95ee0939528af0a6aa5940c5f48b0eda
#
_entry.id   95ee0939528af0a6aa5940c5f48b0eda
#
_cell.length_a   1.000
_cell.length_b   1.000
_cell.length_c   1.000
_cell.angle_alpha   90.00
_cell.angle_beta   90.00
_cell.angle_gamma   90.00
#
_symmetry.space_group_name_H-M   'P 1'
#
loop_
_entity.id
_entity.type
_entity.pdbx_description
1 polymer ?
#
loop_
_entity_poly.entity_id
_entity_poly.type
_entity_poly.pdbx_seq_one_letter_code
_entity_poly.pdbx_strand_id
1 'polypeptide(L)'
;AAMETSMETLKREFEEELHAEIEVDNLLAIGEIYFPWGKRPCHQICLYYNVHLLDDSIPMDGVFHGYDELDHERINLDFCWIPLEELRKDTKVYPLELIPYILEQRKETVHFVSRQM
;
A
#
# COMPACT_ATOMS: atom_id res chain seq x y z
N ALA A 1 9.07 2.06 -12.36
CA ALA A 1 9.94 2.20 -13.52
C ALA A 1 9.80 3.57 -14.17
N ALA A 2 10.84 4.00 -14.88
CA ALA A 2 10.81 5.26 -15.60
C ALA A 2 9.68 5.25 -16.65
N MET A 3 8.99 6.35 -16.79
CA MET A 3 7.90 6.56 -17.77
C MET A 3 6.60 5.82 -17.49
N GLU A 4 6.50 5.18 -16.34
CA GLU A 4 5.23 4.60 -15.90
C GLU A 4 4.41 5.59 -15.08
N THR A 5 3.08 5.53 -15.21
CA THR A 5 2.20 6.22 -14.27
C THR A 5 2.17 5.44 -12.96
N SER A 6 1.71 6.08 -11.88
CA SER A 6 1.57 5.40 -10.58
C SER A 6 0.60 4.21 -10.66
N MET A 7 -0.45 4.29 -11.48
CA MET A 7 -1.39 3.19 -11.69
C MET A 7 -0.75 2.01 -12.42
N GLU A 8 0.05 2.29 -13.44
CA GLU A 8 0.78 1.26 -14.17
C GLU A 8 1.82 0.57 -13.29
N THR A 9 2.54 1.34 -12.48
CA THR A 9 3.50 0.81 -11.52
C THR A 9 2.83 -0.13 -10.53
N LEU A 10 1.67 0.26 -9.99
CA LEU A 10 0.95 -0.55 -9.03
C LEU A 10 0.50 -1.90 -9.63
N LYS A 11 -0.03 -1.88 -10.84
CA LYS A 11 -0.43 -3.11 -11.55
C LYS A 11 0.77 -4.03 -11.79
N ARG A 12 1.90 -3.46 -12.21
CA ARG A 12 3.11 -4.22 -12.47
C ARG A 12 3.65 -4.87 -11.21
N GLU A 13 3.67 -4.14 -10.09
CA GLU A 13 4.17 -4.65 -8.82
C GLU A 13 3.32 -5.80 -8.28
N PHE A 14 1.99 -5.73 -8.42
CA PHE A 14 1.12 -6.84 -8.04
C PHE A 14 1.40 -8.09 -8.87
N GLU A 15 1.63 -7.92 -10.17
CA GLU A 15 1.99 -9.03 -11.04
C GLU A 15 3.34 -9.63 -10.68
N GLU A 16 4.34 -8.79 -10.46
CA GLU A 16 5.70 -9.25 -10.15
C GLU A 16 5.80 -9.90 -8.77
N GLU A 17 5.17 -9.32 -7.75
CA GLU A 17 5.31 -9.77 -6.37
C GLU A 17 4.34 -10.89 -6.01
N LEU A 18 3.13 -10.87 -6.56
CA LEU A 18 2.05 -11.76 -6.15
C LEU A 18 1.45 -12.56 -7.30
N HIS A 19 1.89 -12.34 -8.54
CA HIS A 19 1.32 -12.94 -9.74
C HIS A 19 -0.20 -12.71 -9.85
N ALA A 20 -0.64 -11.53 -9.44
CA ALA A 20 -2.06 -11.18 -9.38
C ALA A 20 -2.38 -10.02 -10.32
N GLU A 21 -3.53 -10.10 -10.99
CA GLU A 21 -4.06 -8.99 -11.77
C GLU A 21 -5.03 -8.18 -10.93
N ILE A 22 -4.91 -6.85 -11.03
CA ILE A 22 -5.79 -5.93 -10.34
C ILE A 22 -6.35 -4.88 -11.29
N GLU A 23 -7.50 -4.33 -10.92
CA GLU A 23 -8.01 -3.08 -11.48
C GLU A 23 -7.79 -1.98 -10.46
N VAL A 24 -7.23 -0.87 -10.89
CA VAL A 24 -7.04 0.30 -10.03
C VAL A 24 -8.29 1.16 -10.14
N ASP A 25 -8.98 1.36 -9.02
CA ASP A 25 -10.27 2.07 -9.02
C ASP A 25 -10.08 3.59 -8.89
N ASN A 26 -9.84 4.08 -7.70
CA ASN A 26 -9.69 5.51 -7.48
C ASN A 26 -8.55 5.81 -6.55
N LEU A 27 -8.03 7.03 -6.65
CA LEU A 27 -7.04 7.55 -5.73
C LEU A 27 -7.72 7.91 -4.41
N LEU A 28 -7.47 7.13 -3.38
CA LEU A 28 -8.06 7.33 -2.06
C LEU A 28 -7.43 8.52 -1.34
N ALA A 29 -6.11 8.60 -1.35
CA ALA A 29 -5.39 9.60 -0.58
C ALA A 29 -4.02 9.89 -1.16
N ILE A 30 -3.53 11.10 -0.87
CA ILE A 30 -2.15 11.51 -1.10
C ILE A 30 -1.56 11.83 0.27
N GLY A 31 -0.50 11.13 0.65
CA GLY A 31 0.15 11.31 1.94
C GLY A 31 1.55 11.89 1.81
N GLU A 32 1.85 12.90 2.61
CA GLU A 32 3.21 13.37 2.79
C GLU A 32 3.72 12.76 4.09
N ILE A 33 4.71 11.88 3.99
CA ILE A 33 5.19 11.09 5.11
C ILE A 33 6.60 11.53 5.48
N TYR A 34 6.76 11.96 6.71
CA TYR A 34 8.06 12.31 7.29
C TYR A 34 8.47 11.21 8.25
N PHE A 35 9.63 10.60 8.00
CA PHE A 35 10.09 9.49 8.80
C PHE A 35 11.62 9.49 8.92
N PRO A 36 12.18 8.88 9.99
CA PRO A 36 13.61 8.73 10.11
C PRO A 36 14.07 7.50 9.31
N TRP A 37 15.16 7.67 8.58
CA TRP A 37 15.87 6.56 7.95
C TRP A 37 17.28 6.52 8.53
N GLY A 38 17.47 5.70 9.56
CA GLY A 38 18.68 5.77 10.36
C GLY A 38 18.77 7.13 11.05
N LYS A 39 19.83 7.90 10.75
CA LYS A 39 20.05 9.24 11.31
C LYS A 39 19.58 10.36 10.39
N ARG A 40 18.96 10.01 9.25
CA ARG A 40 18.51 10.99 8.27
C ARG A 40 17.00 11.20 8.35
N PRO A 41 16.54 12.45 8.32
CA PRO A 41 15.12 12.70 8.11
C PRO A 41 14.79 12.45 6.63
N CYS A 42 13.71 11.75 6.38
CA CYS A 42 13.23 11.46 5.04
C CYS A 42 11.82 11.98 4.84
N HIS A 43 11.52 12.37 3.62
CA HIS A 43 10.20 12.83 3.21
C HIS A 43 9.79 12.08 1.95
N GLN A 44 8.62 11.47 1.99
CA GLN A 44 8.10 10.67 0.90
C GLN A 44 6.67 11.09 0.60
N ILE A 45 6.34 11.17 -0.69
CA ILE A 45 4.96 11.38 -1.13
C ILE A 45 4.42 10.04 -1.58
N CYS A 46 3.34 9.61 -0.94
CA CYS A 46 2.71 8.33 -1.22
C CYS A 46 1.32 8.51 -1.80
N LEU A 47 1.02 7.74 -2.84
CA LEU A 47 -0.29 7.70 -3.47
C LEU A 47 -0.97 6.40 -3.09
N TYR A 48 -2.15 6.50 -2.50
CA TYR A 48 -2.93 5.34 -2.03
C TYR A 48 -4.15 5.16 -2.89
N TYR A 49 -4.27 3.98 -3.50
CA TYR A 49 -5.35 3.64 -4.41
C TYR A 49 -6.24 2.56 -3.85
N ASN A 50 -7.53 2.67 -4.15
CA ASN A 50 -8.44 1.54 -4.01
C ASN A 50 -8.27 0.66 -5.24
N VAL A 51 -8.17 -0.64 -5.02
CA VAL A 51 -8.02 -1.63 -6.09
C VAL A 51 -8.95 -2.80 -5.83
N HIS A 52 -9.25 -3.58 -6.87
CA HIS A 52 -9.90 -4.86 -6.69
C HIS A 52 -9.18 -5.93 -7.51
N LEU A 53 -9.28 -7.16 -7.05
CA LEU A 53 -8.65 -8.31 -7.68
C LEU A 53 -9.47 -8.75 -8.89
N LEU A 54 -8.78 -9.05 -9.99
CA LEU A 54 -9.41 -9.56 -11.21
C LEU A 54 -9.34 -11.09 -11.33
N ASP A 55 -8.54 -11.73 -10.47
CA ASP A 55 -8.37 -13.18 -10.48
C ASP A 55 -8.32 -13.74 -9.04
N ASP A 56 -8.18 -15.07 -8.93
CA ASP A 56 -8.16 -15.79 -7.66
C ASP A 56 -6.74 -16.13 -7.19
N SER A 57 -5.73 -15.42 -7.67
CA SER A 57 -4.32 -15.70 -7.38
C SER A 57 -3.95 -15.46 -5.92
N ILE A 58 -4.68 -14.56 -5.24
CA ILE A 58 -4.42 -14.21 -3.86
C ILE A 58 -5.45 -14.91 -2.96
N PRO A 59 -5.02 -15.66 -1.92
CA PRO A 59 -5.96 -16.23 -0.96
C PRO A 59 -6.72 -15.11 -0.24
N MET A 60 -7.98 -15.37 0.09
CA MET A 60 -8.86 -14.37 0.72
C MET A 60 -8.71 -14.30 2.23
N ASP A 61 -7.91 -15.16 2.82
CA ASP A 61 -7.64 -15.17 4.25
C ASP A 61 -6.23 -15.70 4.54
N GLY A 62 -5.79 -15.53 5.78
CA GLY A 62 -4.49 -15.99 6.22
C GLY A 62 -3.35 -15.11 5.75
N VAL A 63 -2.15 -15.64 5.86
CA VAL A 63 -0.93 -14.98 5.43
C VAL A 63 -0.46 -15.63 4.12
N PHE A 64 -0.09 -14.82 3.17
CA PHE A 64 0.46 -15.29 1.90
C PHE A 64 1.77 -14.55 1.61
N HIS A 65 2.58 -15.11 0.72
CA HIS A 65 3.94 -14.69 0.51
C HIS A 65 4.18 -14.21 -0.91
N GLY A 66 5.02 -13.19 -1.04
CA GLY A 66 5.55 -12.72 -2.29
C GLY A 66 7.02 -12.37 -2.10
N TYR A 67 7.61 -11.77 -3.11
CA TYR A 67 8.98 -11.31 -3.00
C TYR A 67 9.22 -10.08 -3.88
N ASP A 68 10.21 -9.30 -3.50
CA ASP A 68 10.74 -8.19 -4.28
C ASP A 68 12.22 -8.38 -4.49
N GLU A 69 12.76 -7.86 -5.58
CA GLU A 69 14.19 -7.86 -5.84
C GLU A 69 14.72 -6.43 -5.72
N LEU A 70 15.63 -6.25 -4.76
CA LEU A 70 16.25 -4.97 -4.50
C LEU A 70 17.77 -5.15 -4.48
N ASP A 71 18.50 -4.41 -5.32
CA ASP A 71 19.96 -4.48 -5.40
C ASP A 71 20.50 -5.91 -5.59
N HIS A 72 19.83 -6.71 -6.44
CA HIS A 72 20.15 -8.11 -6.71
C HIS A 72 19.91 -9.06 -5.54
N GLU A 73 19.27 -8.59 -4.48
CA GLU A 73 18.83 -9.42 -3.37
C GLU A 73 17.35 -9.71 -3.46
N ARG A 74 16.96 -10.94 -3.17
CA ARG A 74 15.56 -11.33 -3.11
C ARG A 74 15.04 -11.08 -1.70
N ILE A 75 14.06 -10.18 -1.59
CA ILE A 75 13.41 -9.86 -0.32
C ILE A 75 12.10 -10.62 -0.27
N ASN A 76 11.92 -11.44 0.75
CA ASN A 76 10.66 -12.13 0.98
C ASN A 76 9.68 -11.21 1.68
N LEU A 77 8.44 -11.19 1.18
CA LEU A 77 7.38 -10.35 1.71
C LEU A 77 6.24 -11.21 2.21
N ASP A 78 5.73 -10.88 3.39
CA ASP A 78 4.55 -11.52 3.94
C ASP A 78 3.36 -10.59 3.80
N PHE A 79 2.28 -11.09 3.25
CA PHE A 79 1.05 -10.35 3.03
C PHE A 79 -0.08 -10.97 3.84
N CYS A 80 -0.98 -10.14 4.31
CA CYS A 80 -2.17 -10.63 4.99
C CYS A 80 -3.36 -9.72 4.71
N TRP A 81 -4.55 -10.30 4.80
CA TRP A 81 -5.78 -9.52 4.79
C TRP A 81 -6.10 -9.07 6.20
N ILE A 82 -6.50 -7.82 6.33
CA ILE A 82 -6.92 -7.25 7.60
C ILE A 82 -8.38 -6.86 7.46
N PRO A 83 -9.30 -7.47 8.22
CA PRO A 83 -10.70 -7.05 8.20
C PRO A 83 -10.83 -5.59 8.59
N LEU A 84 -11.73 -4.86 7.92
CA LEU A 84 -11.94 -3.44 8.21
C LEU A 84 -12.30 -3.18 9.68
N GLU A 85 -13.00 -4.11 10.29
CA GLU A 85 -13.36 -4.02 11.72
C GLU A 85 -12.14 -3.97 12.63
N GLU A 86 -11.09 -4.67 12.27
CA GLU A 86 -9.86 -4.70 13.05
C GLU A 86 -9.03 -3.42 12.91
N LEU A 87 -9.22 -2.66 11.83
CA LEU A 87 -8.55 -1.38 11.65
C LEU A 87 -8.97 -0.34 12.69
N ARG A 88 -10.11 -0.53 13.31
CA ARG A 88 -10.63 0.37 14.35
C ARG A 88 -10.03 0.11 15.73
N LYS A 89 -9.30 -1.00 15.88
CA LYS A 89 -8.67 -1.42 17.14
C LYS A 89 -7.16 -1.14 17.08
N ASP A 90 -6.37 -1.86 17.84
CA ASP A 90 -4.92 -1.70 17.93
C ASP A 90 -4.15 -2.28 16.74
N THR A 91 -4.63 -2.04 15.53
CA THR A 91 -3.96 -2.56 14.34
C THR A 91 -2.73 -1.72 14.01
N LYS A 92 -1.61 -2.37 13.79
CA LYS A 92 -0.35 -1.71 13.45
C LYS A 92 -0.24 -1.49 11.94
N VAL A 93 -1.10 -0.63 11.40
CA VAL A 93 -1.07 -0.21 10.01
C VAL A 93 -0.56 1.23 9.95
N TYR A 94 0.50 1.44 9.22
CA TYR A 94 1.12 2.76 9.12
C TYR A 94 1.05 3.29 7.70
N PRO A 95 0.86 4.58 7.50
CA PRO A 95 0.67 5.61 8.53
C PRO A 95 -0.72 5.53 9.18
N LEU A 96 -0.80 5.76 10.47
CA LEU A 96 -2.05 5.68 11.23
C LEU A 96 -3.11 6.68 10.72
N GLU A 97 -2.66 7.81 10.23
CA GLU A 97 -3.53 8.87 9.68
C GLU A 97 -4.36 8.40 8.47
N LEU A 98 -3.90 7.34 7.79
CA LEU A 98 -4.62 6.78 6.64
C LEU A 98 -5.86 5.98 7.05
N ILE A 99 -5.87 5.40 8.25
CA ILE A 99 -6.93 4.49 8.71
C ILE A 99 -8.33 5.10 8.60
N PRO A 100 -8.60 6.33 9.10
CA PRO A 100 -9.94 6.91 8.96
C PRO A 100 -10.40 7.02 7.52
N TYR A 101 -9.49 7.33 6.59
CA TYR A 101 -9.83 7.48 5.18
C TYR A 101 -10.14 6.14 4.51
N ILE A 102 -9.47 5.07 4.93
CA ILE A 102 -9.81 3.71 4.48
C ILE A 102 -11.22 3.34 4.93
N LEU A 103 -11.57 3.65 6.17
CA LEU A 103 -12.86 3.31 6.75
C LEU A 103 -14.01 4.16 6.18
N GLU A 104 -13.78 5.45 5.94
CA GLU A 104 -14.80 6.37 5.44
C GLU A 104 -15.10 6.21 3.96
N GLN A 105 -14.10 5.85 3.14
CA GLN A 105 -14.25 5.67 1.70
C GLN A 105 -14.92 6.87 1.02
N ARG A 106 -14.38 8.06 1.25
CA ARG A 106 -14.90 9.27 0.62
C ARG A 106 -14.70 9.23 -0.89
N LYS A 107 -15.62 9.85 -1.62
CA LYS A 107 -15.52 9.95 -3.09
C LYS A 107 -14.37 10.84 -3.52
N GLU A 108 -14.07 11.86 -2.72
CA GLU A 108 -12.99 12.79 -3.01
C GLU A 108 -11.66 12.26 -2.49
N THR A 109 -10.60 12.52 -3.26
CA THR A 109 -9.24 12.21 -2.82
C THR A 109 -8.85 13.11 -1.66
N VAL A 110 -8.37 12.53 -0.58
CA VAL A 110 -7.93 13.30 0.58
C VAL A 110 -6.42 13.48 0.59
N HIS A 111 -5.96 14.55 1.21
CA HIS A 111 -4.54 14.80 1.43
C HIS A 111 -4.26 14.82 2.92
N PHE A 112 -3.19 14.17 3.34
CA PHE A 112 -2.80 14.16 4.74
C PHE A 112 -1.28 14.26 4.90
N VAL A 113 -0.85 14.60 6.09
CA VAL A 113 0.56 14.67 6.48
C VAL A 113 0.76 13.76 7.69
N SER A 114 1.75 12.89 7.62
CA SER A 114 2.12 12.00 8.71
C SER A 114 3.55 12.31 9.16
N ARG A 115 3.70 12.64 10.42
CA ARG A 115 5.01 12.92 11.01
C ARG A 115 5.36 11.80 11.98
N GLN A 116 6.27 10.95 11.55
CA GLN A 116 6.73 9.79 12.32
C GLN A 116 8.08 10.05 13.01
N MET A 117 8.43 11.31 13.11
CA MET A 117 9.67 11.74 13.74
C MET A 117 9.37 12.52 15.02
#